data_9d465ec0c40084175db68680e602ae21
#
_entry.id   9d465ec0c40084175db68680e602ae21
#
_cell.length_a   1.000
_cell.length_b   1.000
_cell.length_c   1.000
_cell.angle_alpha   90.00
_cell.angle_beta   90.00
_cell.angle_gamma   90.00
#
_symmetry.space_group_name_H-M   'P 1'
#
loop_
_entity.id
_entity.type
_entity.pdbx_description
1 polymer ?
#
loop_
_entity_poly.entity_id
_entity_poly.type
_entity_poly.pdbx_seq_one_letter_code
_entity_poly.pdbx_strand_id
1 'polypeptide(L)'
;MRNTVSGSSTSSEPAASEKPAGWLESIGAGEGALNLIIWEGYAERGAVDPAYDWVTDFEAETGCKVNTTSMTDSANGVQLLQSGEYDGGSFSGDASVRLMKAGDVAPINVSLLANYANVFSGLKDKSHNSMDGMPYGVPHGRGANVLMWNTAAVTEAPTSWDPVWEGGAAYAGKISVYDSSIYIADAAIHLMATKPEVGIKDPYQLNDEQFAAAIALLEMQRDNGAVYWGTAADQITSFASGDLVVGTTWQYQANMLAAEPAIKVETTLPAEGSTGWSDTWMMATKAAHPNCMYLWMDHMMSAQANAEATVWFGEAPTSAAACEAAEALSPGHCEQFHATDEAYFDKVWYWSTPQADCADDDAATTCKDQDAWVEAWTTLRGN
;
A
#
# COMPACT_ATOMS: atom_id res chain seq x y z
N MET A 1 -36.04 52.07 45.94
CA MET A 1 -35.57 50.72 46.18
C MET A 1 -35.24 50.12 44.80
N ARG A 2 -33.96 50.04 44.45
CA ARG A 2 -33.50 49.43 43.19
C ARG A 2 -32.94 48.04 43.54
N ASN A 3 -33.56 47.00 42.99
CA ASN A 3 -33.06 45.63 43.08
C ASN A 3 -32.05 45.42 41.97
N THR A 4 -30.79 45.20 42.36
CA THR A 4 -29.74 44.72 41.49
C THR A 4 -29.81 43.19 41.46
N VAL A 5 -30.13 42.63 40.26
CA VAL A 5 -30.03 41.18 40.00
C VAL A 5 -28.61 40.92 39.52
N SER A 6 -27.83 40.19 40.33
CA SER A 6 -26.52 39.70 40.00
C SER A 6 -26.67 38.46 39.14
N GLY A 7 -26.36 38.57 37.85
CA GLY A 7 -26.29 37.42 36.93
C GLY A 7 -24.95 36.70 37.09
N SER A 8 -24.99 35.50 37.62
CA SER A 8 -23.84 34.58 37.65
C SER A 8 -23.71 33.93 36.27
N SER A 9 -22.70 34.33 35.49
CA SER A 9 -22.33 33.66 34.25
C SER A 9 -21.44 32.45 34.61
N THR A 10 -22.03 31.28 34.59
CA THR A 10 -21.25 30.02 34.55
C THR A 10 -20.69 29.86 33.16
N SER A 11 -19.38 30.08 33.03
CA SER A 11 -18.59 29.66 31.88
C SER A 11 -18.54 28.12 31.89
N SER A 12 -19.27 27.48 30.99
CA SER A 12 -19.06 26.06 30.69
C SER A 12 -17.71 25.91 30.00
N GLU A 13 -16.74 25.28 30.70
CA GLU A 13 -15.57 24.73 30.04
C GLU A 13 -16.05 23.78 28.90
N PRO A 14 -15.41 23.84 27.72
CA PRO A 14 -15.71 22.86 26.68
C PRO A 14 -15.41 21.46 27.24
N ALA A 15 -16.36 20.55 27.14
CA ALA A 15 -16.15 19.15 27.48
C ALA A 15 -14.93 18.64 26.74
N ALA A 16 -13.95 18.10 27.46
CA ALA A 16 -12.83 17.41 26.85
C ALA A 16 -13.40 16.31 25.94
N SER A 17 -13.08 16.35 24.67
CA SER A 17 -13.49 15.32 23.72
C SER A 17 -12.99 13.98 24.27
N GLU A 18 -13.87 12.99 24.40
CA GLU A 18 -13.45 11.63 24.77
C GLU A 18 -12.41 11.15 23.76
N LYS A 19 -11.30 10.62 24.27
CA LYS A 19 -10.23 10.10 23.43
C LYS A 19 -10.66 8.82 22.76
N PRO A 20 -10.21 8.58 21.54
CA PRO A 20 -10.53 7.34 20.83
C PRO A 20 -10.03 6.10 21.58
N ALA A 21 -10.72 4.97 21.41
CA ALA A 21 -10.27 3.69 21.94
C ALA A 21 -8.86 3.35 21.41
N GLY A 22 -7.99 2.84 22.28
CA GLY A 22 -6.60 2.52 21.93
C GLY A 22 -5.62 3.70 21.90
N TRP A 23 -6.07 4.95 22.09
CA TRP A 23 -5.21 6.13 22.08
C TRP A 23 -4.23 6.17 23.24
N LEU A 24 -2.91 6.24 22.98
CA LEU A 24 -1.89 6.44 24.00
C LEU A 24 -1.54 7.93 24.18
N GLU A 25 -1.33 8.33 25.44
CA GLU A 25 -0.81 9.64 25.84
C GLU A 25 0.71 9.68 26.01
N SER A 26 1.30 8.52 26.27
CA SER A 26 2.71 8.32 26.43
C SER A 26 3.05 6.87 26.17
N ILE A 27 4.26 6.61 25.66
CA ILE A 27 4.79 5.27 25.56
C ILE A 27 5.41 4.90 26.90
N GLY A 28 4.91 3.79 27.49
CA GLY A 28 5.46 3.19 28.70
C GLY A 28 6.56 2.18 28.41
N ALA A 29 6.91 1.39 29.43
CA ALA A 29 7.74 0.20 29.20
C ALA A 29 7.00 -0.80 28.32
N GLY A 30 7.74 -1.51 27.45
CA GLY A 30 7.16 -2.58 26.65
C GLY A 30 6.60 -3.70 27.50
N GLU A 31 5.54 -4.31 27.03
CA GLU A 31 4.81 -5.40 27.73
C GLU A 31 5.53 -6.75 27.61
N GLY A 32 6.64 -6.82 26.87
CA GLY A 32 7.49 -8.01 26.74
C GLY A 32 7.15 -8.92 25.56
N ALA A 33 6.06 -8.66 24.83
CA ALA A 33 5.69 -9.39 23.62
C ALA A 33 5.08 -8.42 22.60
N LEU A 34 5.11 -8.82 21.31
CA LEU A 34 4.46 -8.14 20.21
C LEU A 34 4.05 -9.17 19.16
N ASN A 35 2.76 -9.30 18.92
CA ASN A 35 2.20 -10.27 17.97
C ASN A 35 1.74 -9.54 16.71
N LEU A 36 2.42 -9.75 15.58
CA LEU A 36 2.24 -9.03 14.33
C LEU A 36 1.71 -9.90 13.20
N ILE A 37 0.83 -9.32 12.40
CA ILE A 37 0.45 -9.81 11.09
C ILE A 37 1.33 -9.09 10.06
N ILE A 38 2.03 -9.83 9.20
CA ILE A 38 3.00 -9.26 8.27
C ILE A 38 2.86 -9.84 6.87
N TRP A 39 3.34 -9.10 5.88
CA TRP A 39 3.75 -9.68 4.61
C TRP A 39 5.07 -10.44 4.80
N GLU A 40 5.27 -11.49 4.03
CA GLU A 40 6.54 -12.22 4.05
C GLU A 40 7.70 -11.28 3.75
N GLY A 41 8.76 -11.32 4.57
CA GLY A 41 9.91 -10.42 4.42
C GLY A 41 9.82 -9.10 5.20
N TYR A 42 8.73 -8.83 5.95
CA TYR A 42 8.57 -7.56 6.70
C TYR A 42 9.10 -7.59 8.13
N ALA A 43 9.68 -8.71 8.57
CA ALA A 43 10.25 -8.85 9.91
C ALA A 43 11.40 -9.88 9.91
N GLU A 44 12.57 -9.43 9.44
CA GLU A 44 13.74 -10.30 9.28
C GLU A 44 14.67 -10.28 10.50
N ARG A 45 15.33 -11.43 10.70
CA ARG A 45 16.25 -11.70 11.80
C ARG A 45 17.65 -12.12 11.33
N GLY A 46 18.05 -11.72 10.12
CA GLY A 46 19.34 -12.09 9.54
C GLY A 46 19.49 -13.58 9.23
N ALA A 47 18.40 -14.34 9.17
CA ALA A 47 18.49 -15.79 8.96
C ALA A 47 18.98 -16.17 7.56
N VAL A 48 18.64 -15.39 6.55
CA VAL A 48 19.08 -15.57 5.16
C VAL A 48 20.34 -14.78 4.88
N ASP A 49 20.35 -13.51 5.28
CA ASP A 49 21.49 -12.60 5.17
C ASP A 49 21.63 -11.80 6.48
N PRO A 50 22.75 -11.95 7.21
CA PRO A 50 22.97 -11.24 8.47
C PRO A 50 23.01 -9.70 8.37
N ALA A 51 23.07 -9.13 7.18
CA ALA A 51 22.98 -7.69 6.96
C ALA A 51 21.55 -7.14 7.10
N TYR A 52 20.55 -8.01 7.22
CA TYR A 52 19.14 -7.67 7.29
C TYR A 52 18.51 -8.24 8.56
N ASP A 53 18.75 -7.60 9.70
CA ASP A 53 18.26 -8.01 11.03
C ASP A 53 17.80 -6.81 11.86
N TRP A 54 16.67 -6.25 11.52
CA TRP A 54 16.06 -5.17 12.31
C TRP A 54 15.19 -5.65 13.47
N VAL A 55 14.84 -6.93 13.52
CA VAL A 55 13.99 -7.49 14.57
C VAL A 55 14.79 -7.81 15.82
N THR A 56 15.97 -8.41 15.71
CA THR A 56 16.81 -8.76 16.87
C THR A 56 17.26 -7.52 17.63
N ASP A 57 17.63 -6.45 16.91
CA ASP A 57 18.02 -5.17 17.51
C ASP A 57 16.83 -4.53 18.26
N PHE A 58 15.64 -4.52 17.65
CA PHE A 58 14.43 -4.05 18.32
C PHE A 58 14.14 -4.81 19.62
N GLU A 59 14.21 -6.16 19.60
CA GLU A 59 13.98 -6.98 20.77
C GLU A 59 15.01 -6.71 21.88
N ALA A 60 16.27 -6.51 21.51
CA ALA A 60 17.35 -6.24 22.45
C ALA A 60 17.17 -4.87 23.14
N GLU A 61 16.73 -3.85 22.39
CA GLU A 61 16.56 -2.49 22.88
C GLU A 61 15.30 -2.33 23.74
N THR A 62 14.20 -2.99 23.35
CA THR A 62 12.89 -2.74 23.96
C THR A 62 12.44 -3.83 24.92
N GLY A 63 12.98 -5.03 24.82
CA GLY A 63 12.49 -6.22 25.50
C GLY A 63 11.18 -6.78 24.94
N CYS A 64 10.65 -6.22 23.85
CA CYS A 64 9.43 -6.68 23.19
C CYS A 64 9.75 -7.84 22.22
N LYS A 65 9.43 -9.06 22.60
CA LYS A 65 9.58 -10.23 21.74
C LYS A 65 8.60 -10.20 20.59
N VAL A 66 9.10 -10.20 19.35
CA VAL A 66 8.29 -10.14 18.11
C VAL A 66 7.91 -11.57 17.68
N ASN A 67 6.62 -11.84 17.62
CA ASN A 67 6.03 -13.02 17.04
C ASN A 67 5.27 -12.61 15.77
N THR A 68 5.50 -13.32 14.67
CA THR A 68 4.91 -12.96 13.38
C THR A 68 4.03 -14.05 12.81
N THR A 69 2.99 -13.66 12.11
CA THR A 69 2.16 -14.51 11.25
C THR A 69 2.09 -13.87 9.89
N SER A 70 2.58 -14.57 8.87
CA SER A 70 2.48 -14.09 7.48
C SER A 70 1.04 -14.23 6.98
N MET A 71 0.50 -13.16 6.41
CA MET A 71 -0.76 -13.19 5.68
C MET A 71 -0.52 -13.58 4.23
N THR A 72 -1.52 -14.21 3.62
CA THR A 72 -1.49 -14.63 2.22
C THR A 72 -1.97 -13.55 1.27
N ASP A 73 -2.88 -12.70 1.75
CA ASP A 73 -3.48 -11.58 1.04
C ASP A 73 -4.14 -10.62 2.04
N SER A 74 -4.59 -9.47 1.56
CA SER A 74 -5.25 -8.43 2.37
C SER A 74 -6.52 -8.93 3.08
N ALA A 75 -7.30 -9.80 2.48
CA ALA A 75 -8.53 -10.34 3.10
C ALA A 75 -8.19 -11.27 4.26
N ASN A 76 -7.16 -12.11 4.11
CA ASN A 76 -6.63 -12.94 5.19
C ASN A 76 -6.07 -12.08 6.34
N GLY A 77 -5.34 -11.01 6.02
CA GLY A 77 -4.83 -10.06 7.02
C GLY A 77 -5.94 -9.45 7.87
N VAL A 78 -7.05 -9.03 7.24
CA VAL A 78 -8.24 -8.52 7.96
C VAL A 78 -8.83 -9.59 8.88
N GLN A 79 -9.00 -10.83 8.41
CA GLN A 79 -9.55 -11.93 9.22
C GLN A 79 -8.66 -12.25 10.42
N LEU A 80 -7.34 -12.27 10.22
CA LEU A 80 -6.38 -12.49 11.30
C LEU A 80 -6.49 -11.40 12.37
N LEU A 81 -6.53 -10.12 11.99
CA LEU A 81 -6.67 -9.03 12.97
C LEU A 81 -7.98 -9.12 13.75
N GLN A 82 -9.07 -9.47 13.07
CA GLN A 82 -10.40 -9.64 13.68
C GLN A 82 -10.50 -10.83 14.64
N SER A 83 -9.55 -11.79 14.60
CA SER A 83 -9.47 -12.85 15.59
C SER A 83 -9.22 -12.32 17.01
N GLY A 84 -8.60 -11.13 17.13
CA GLY A 84 -8.24 -10.51 18.40
C GLY A 84 -6.98 -11.08 19.07
N GLU A 85 -6.20 -11.86 18.34
CA GLU A 85 -4.97 -12.51 18.86
C GLU A 85 -3.69 -11.68 18.58
N TYR A 86 -3.81 -10.59 17.80
CA TYR A 86 -2.68 -9.78 17.34
C TYR A 86 -2.73 -8.35 17.88
N ASP A 87 -1.55 -7.76 18.05
CA ASP A 87 -1.40 -6.37 18.49
C ASP A 87 -1.50 -5.38 17.32
N GLY A 88 -1.25 -5.85 16.12
CA GLY A 88 -1.30 -5.06 14.92
C GLY A 88 -0.68 -5.78 13.73
N GLY A 89 -0.39 -5.03 12.69
CA GLY A 89 0.22 -5.57 11.48
C GLY A 89 0.51 -4.50 10.44
N SER A 90 1.11 -4.91 9.33
CA SER A 90 1.32 -4.08 8.16
C SER A 90 0.27 -4.40 7.10
N PHE A 91 -0.54 -3.41 6.71
CA PHE A 91 -1.67 -3.62 5.80
C PHE A 91 -1.59 -2.70 4.59
N SER A 92 -1.87 -3.25 3.42
CA SER A 92 -2.05 -2.48 2.19
C SER A 92 -3.36 -1.70 2.20
N GLY A 93 -3.46 -0.67 1.37
CA GLY A 93 -4.57 0.28 1.39
C GLY A 93 -5.96 -0.32 1.18
N ASP A 94 -6.05 -1.43 0.46
CA ASP A 94 -7.28 -2.18 0.26
C ASP A 94 -7.79 -2.91 1.52
N ALA A 95 -6.92 -3.15 2.52
CA ALA A 95 -7.29 -3.65 3.84
C ALA A 95 -7.40 -2.53 4.88
N SER A 96 -6.47 -1.59 4.91
CA SER A 96 -6.33 -0.58 5.97
C SER A 96 -7.58 0.29 6.11
N VAL A 97 -8.19 0.71 4.99
CA VAL A 97 -9.42 1.51 4.99
C VAL A 97 -10.59 0.74 5.61
N ARG A 98 -10.70 -0.56 5.32
CA ARG A 98 -11.73 -1.44 5.93
C ARG A 98 -11.55 -1.54 7.44
N LEU A 99 -10.31 -1.76 7.90
CA LEU A 99 -9.98 -1.88 9.31
C LEU A 99 -10.25 -0.58 10.08
N MET A 100 -9.92 0.58 9.48
CA MET A 100 -10.24 1.89 10.06
C MET A 100 -11.75 2.09 10.21
N LYS A 101 -12.52 1.85 9.15
CA LYS A 101 -13.99 2.03 9.15
C LYS A 101 -14.71 1.06 10.09
N ALA A 102 -14.19 -0.17 10.22
CA ALA A 102 -14.74 -1.17 11.14
C ALA A 102 -14.40 -0.87 12.61
N GLY A 103 -13.42 0.03 12.88
CA GLY A 103 -12.91 0.30 14.22
C GLY A 103 -12.05 -0.84 14.78
N ASP A 104 -11.51 -1.68 13.91
CA ASP A 104 -10.62 -2.79 14.27
C ASP A 104 -9.20 -2.30 14.60
N VAL A 105 -8.79 -1.16 14.04
CA VAL A 105 -7.53 -0.47 14.35
C VAL A 105 -7.77 0.84 15.07
N ALA A 106 -6.82 1.23 15.91
CA ALA A 106 -6.87 2.45 16.70
C ALA A 106 -6.16 3.62 15.99
N PRO A 107 -6.62 4.86 16.19
CA PRO A 107 -5.85 6.03 15.79
C PRO A 107 -4.57 6.13 16.60
N ILE A 108 -3.50 6.62 15.97
CA ILE A 108 -2.15 6.66 16.52
C ILE A 108 -1.76 8.08 16.90
N ASN A 109 -1.26 8.25 18.13
CA ASN A 109 -0.66 9.51 18.56
C ASN A 109 0.76 9.63 17.99
N VAL A 110 0.87 10.08 16.75
CA VAL A 110 2.15 10.21 16.05
C VAL A 110 3.13 11.20 16.70
N SER A 111 2.65 12.06 17.63
CA SER A 111 3.54 12.94 18.38
C SER A 111 4.44 12.19 19.38
N LEU A 112 4.13 10.93 19.66
CA LEU A 112 4.93 10.04 20.50
C LEU A 112 6.05 9.33 19.71
N LEU A 113 6.00 9.38 18.37
CA LEU A 113 6.91 8.69 17.47
C LEU A 113 7.98 9.66 16.97
N ALA A 114 9.20 9.50 17.47
CA ALA A 114 10.30 10.42 17.19
C ALA A 114 10.67 10.45 15.69
N ASN A 115 10.61 9.29 15.04
CA ASN A 115 10.98 9.13 13.63
C ASN A 115 9.88 9.57 12.66
N TYR A 116 8.63 9.71 13.10
CA TYR A 116 7.52 10.16 12.23
C TYR A 116 7.76 11.55 11.63
N ALA A 117 8.47 12.42 12.32
CA ALA A 117 8.81 13.76 11.80
C ALA A 117 9.60 13.69 10.48
N ASN A 118 10.44 12.66 10.31
CA ASN A 118 11.32 12.48 9.15
C ASN A 118 10.63 11.85 7.94
N VAL A 119 9.46 11.24 8.13
CA VAL A 119 8.69 10.61 7.04
C VAL A 119 8.33 11.65 5.98
N PHE A 120 8.47 11.30 4.70
CA PHE A 120 8.09 12.15 3.58
C PHE A 120 6.62 12.59 3.68
N SER A 121 6.36 13.85 3.34
CA SER A 121 4.99 14.40 3.40
C SER A 121 4.02 13.67 2.48
N GLY A 122 4.50 13.16 1.36
CA GLY A 122 3.73 12.36 0.42
C GLY A 122 3.21 11.04 0.97
N LEU A 123 3.71 10.57 2.13
CA LEU A 123 3.28 9.34 2.81
C LEU A 123 2.38 9.59 4.03
N LYS A 124 2.20 10.84 4.44
CA LYS A 124 1.37 11.22 5.59
C LYS A 124 -0.03 11.61 5.17
N ASP A 125 -0.99 11.41 6.05
CA ASP A 125 -2.38 11.88 5.91
C ASP A 125 -3.06 11.42 4.59
N LYS A 126 -2.74 10.19 4.17
CA LYS A 126 -3.37 9.55 3.01
C LYS A 126 -4.60 8.75 3.43
N SER A 127 -5.53 8.52 2.49
CA SER A 127 -6.76 7.76 2.75
C SER A 127 -6.53 6.35 3.29
N HIS A 128 -5.40 5.73 2.96
CA HIS A 128 -5.03 4.40 3.44
C HIS A 128 -4.39 4.38 4.84
N ASN A 129 -3.99 5.52 5.40
CA ASN A 129 -3.38 5.59 6.73
C ASN A 129 -3.96 6.67 7.65
N SER A 130 -4.98 7.39 7.21
CA SER A 130 -5.61 8.47 7.95
C SER A 130 -7.11 8.53 7.68
N MET A 131 -7.90 8.83 8.68
CA MET A 131 -9.35 9.00 8.58
C MET A 131 -9.79 10.16 9.50
N ASP A 132 -10.65 11.04 9.01
CA ASP A 132 -11.17 12.20 9.76
C ASP A 132 -10.06 13.09 10.38
N GLY A 133 -8.94 13.22 9.68
CA GLY A 133 -7.79 14.01 10.10
C GLY A 133 -6.94 13.38 11.22
N MET A 134 -7.17 12.12 11.53
CA MET A 134 -6.36 11.36 12.50
C MET A 134 -5.55 10.27 11.81
N PRO A 135 -4.24 10.16 12.09
CA PRO A 135 -3.42 9.02 11.66
C PRO A 135 -3.87 7.72 12.33
N TYR A 136 -3.88 6.63 11.58
CA TYR A 136 -4.18 5.28 12.07
C TYR A 136 -3.00 4.33 11.94
N GLY A 137 -1.89 4.81 11.43
CA GLY A 137 -0.67 4.03 11.31
C GLY A 137 0.48 4.82 10.69
N VAL A 138 1.57 4.11 10.48
CA VAL A 138 2.79 4.67 9.90
C VAL A 138 3.24 3.87 8.69
N PRO A 139 3.82 4.50 7.64
CA PRO A 139 4.19 3.79 6.44
C PRO A 139 5.39 2.85 6.68
N HIS A 140 5.36 1.69 6.01
CA HIS A 140 6.50 0.77 5.92
C HIS A 140 7.47 1.20 4.80
N GLY A 141 6.92 1.43 3.62
CA GLY A 141 7.58 1.87 2.41
C GLY A 141 6.54 2.26 1.37
N ARG A 142 6.95 2.42 0.11
CA ARG A 142 6.04 2.63 -1.01
C ARG A 142 6.58 2.08 -2.32
N GLY A 143 5.69 1.73 -3.25
CA GLY A 143 6.02 1.32 -4.60
C GLY A 143 4.92 1.67 -5.60
N ALA A 144 5.30 1.78 -6.87
CA ALA A 144 4.37 1.92 -7.98
C ALA A 144 4.24 0.58 -8.72
N ASN A 145 3.05 0.32 -9.28
CA ASN A 145 2.91 -0.68 -10.33
C ASN A 145 3.41 -0.05 -11.62
N VAL A 146 4.43 -0.63 -12.23
CA VAL A 146 5.06 -0.08 -13.43
C VAL A 146 4.80 -0.97 -14.65
N LEU A 147 4.87 -0.39 -15.82
CA LEU A 147 4.90 -1.14 -17.07
C LEU A 147 6.30 -1.69 -17.29
N MET A 148 6.42 -3.01 -17.39
CA MET A 148 7.67 -3.71 -17.75
C MET A 148 7.55 -4.31 -19.14
N TRP A 149 8.64 -4.27 -19.92
CA TRP A 149 8.69 -4.94 -21.21
C TRP A 149 10.06 -5.56 -21.47
N ASN A 150 10.05 -6.64 -22.26
CA ASN A 150 11.26 -7.24 -22.80
C ASN A 150 11.69 -6.46 -24.05
N THR A 151 12.83 -5.78 -24.00
CA THR A 151 13.31 -4.88 -25.09
C THR A 151 13.66 -5.60 -26.38
N ALA A 152 13.85 -6.93 -26.35
CA ALA A 152 14.07 -7.72 -27.56
C ALA A 152 12.75 -8.03 -28.30
N ALA A 153 11.62 -8.03 -27.60
CA ALA A 153 10.29 -8.30 -28.16
C ALA A 153 9.49 -7.02 -28.44
N VAL A 154 9.60 -6.03 -27.55
CA VAL A 154 8.99 -4.70 -27.66
C VAL A 154 10.10 -3.70 -27.91
N THR A 155 10.38 -3.42 -29.20
CA THR A 155 11.54 -2.66 -29.62
C THR A 155 11.37 -1.15 -29.52
N GLU A 156 10.14 -0.67 -29.43
CA GLU A 156 9.81 0.74 -29.18
C GLU A 156 9.38 0.87 -27.72
N ALA A 157 10.09 1.69 -26.95
CA ALA A 157 9.81 1.89 -25.52
C ALA A 157 8.39 2.44 -25.32
N PRO A 158 7.53 1.76 -24.58
CA PRO A 158 6.17 2.23 -24.30
C PRO A 158 6.21 3.49 -23.45
N THR A 159 5.29 4.43 -23.70
CA THR A 159 5.09 5.64 -22.91
C THR A 159 3.71 5.68 -22.26
N SER A 160 2.86 4.70 -22.57
CA SER A 160 1.48 4.54 -22.10
C SER A 160 1.20 3.09 -21.74
N TRP A 161 0.08 2.84 -21.10
CA TRP A 161 -0.42 1.50 -20.80
C TRP A 161 -1.03 0.78 -22.02
N ASP A 162 -1.11 1.40 -23.21
CA ASP A 162 -1.72 0.83 -24.41
C ASP A 162 -1.26 -0.61 -24.73
N PRO A 163 0.04 -1.01 -24.59
CA PRO A 163 0.49 -2.37 -24.86
C PRO A 163 -0.18 -3.47 -24.03
N VAL A 164 -0.73 -3.14 -22.86
CA VAL A 164 -1.45 -4.10 -22.02
C VAL A 164 -2.97 -3.96 -22.14
N TRP A 165 -3.48 -2.93 -22.84
CA TRP A 165 -4.90 -2.66 -23.07
C TRP A 165 -5.26 -2.83 -24.57
N GLU A 166 -5.69 -1.77 -25.25
CA GLU A 166 -6.15 -1.82 -26.63
C GLU A 166 -5.07 -2.29 -27.62
N GLY A 167 -3.82 -1.88 -27.39
CA GLY A 167 -2.65 -2.36 -28.16
C GLY A 167 -2.25 -3.80 -27.86
N GLY A 168 -2.81 -4.40 -26.81
CA GLY A 168 -2.46 -5.74 -26.31
C GLY A 168 -2.64 -6.87 -27.33
N ALA A 169 -3.48 -6.69 -28.34
CA ALA A 169 -3.63 -7.68 -29.41
C ALA A 169 -2.33 -7.98 -30.16
N ALA A 170 -1.37 -7.02 -30.20
CA ALA A 170 -0.05 -7.23 -30.78
C ALA A 170 0.82 -8.21 -29.96
N TYR A 171 0.50 -8.38 -28.69
CA TYR A 171 1.20 -9.24 -27.74
C TYR A 171 0.30 -10.34 -27.18
N ALA A 172 -0.68 -10.79 -27.96
CA ALA A 172 -1.68 -11.78 -27.54
C ALA A 172 -1.02 -13.03 -26.92
N GLY A 173 -1.46 -13.40 -25.72
CA GLY A 173 -0.91 -14.51 -24.94
C GLY A 173 0.46 -14.24 -24.28
N LYS A 174 0.98 -13.02 -24.38
CA LYS A 174 2.29 -12.61 -23.81
C LYS A 174 2.21 -11.40 -22.89
N ILE A 175 1.00 -11.02 -22.46
CA ILE A 175 0.73 -9.93 -21.55
C ILE A 175 0.67 -10.48 -20.12
N SER A 176 1.34 -9.83 -19.20
CA SER A 176 1.39 -10.19 -17.77
C SER A 176 0.66 -9.17 -16.93
N VAL A 177 -0.29 -9.61 -16.10
CA VAL A 177 -1.08 -8.71 -15.24
C VAL A 177 -1.27 -9.29 -13.84
N TYR A 178 -1.46 -8.43 -12.85
CA TYR A 178 -1.62 -8.83 -11.46
C TYR A 178 -2.97 -9.53 -11.20
N ASP A 179 -2.95 -10.67 -10.52
CA ASP A 179 -4.16 -11.47 -10.20
C ASP A 179 -4.82 -10.99 -8.90
N SER A 180 -5.47 -9.86 -8.94
CA SER A 180 -6.23 -9.32 -7.81
C SER A 180 -7.36 -8.43 -8.27
N SER A 181 -8.47 -8.40 -7.54
CA SER A 181 -9.61 -7.52 -7.84
C SER A 181 -9.24 -6.04 -7.81
N ILE A 182 -8.18 -5.66 -7.07
CA ILE A 182 -7.69 -4.28 -7.04
C ILE A 182 -7.17 -3.81 -8.41
N TYR A 183 -6.80 -4.73 -9.31
CA TYR A 183 -6.37 -4.43 -10.67
C TYR A 183 -7.47 -3.78 -11.54
N ILE A 184 -8.74 -3.81 -11.10
CA ILE A 184 -9.82 -3.05 -11.75
C ILE A 184 -9.51 -1.54 -11.73
N ALA A 185 -8.79 -1.04 -10.71
CA ALA A 185 -8.36 0.35 -10.64
C ALA A 185 -7.35 0.71 -11.74
N ASP A 186 -6.51 -0.22 -12.19
CA ASP A 186 -5.57 0.00 -13.30
C ASP A 186 -6.33 0.23 -14.62
N ALA A 187 -7.41 -0.52 -14.85
CA ALA A 187 -8.32 -0.28 -15.98
C ALA A 187 -9.01 1.09 -15.87
N ALA A 188 -9.42 1.48 -14.66
CA ALA A 188 -10.04 2.79 -14.43
C ALA A 188 -9.05 3.94 -14.71
N ILE A 189 -7.79 3.84 -14.29
CA ILE A 189 -6.75 4.85 -14.56
C ILE A 189 -6.53 5.00 -16.08
N HIS A 190 -6.45 3.90 -16.80
CA HIS A 190 -6.34 3.95 -18.26
C HIS A 190 -7.55 4.64 -18.90
N LEU A 191 -8.78 4.34 -18.44
CA LEU A 191 -9.98 5.01 -18.91
C LEU A 191 -10.01 6.50 -18.55
N MET A 192 -9.52 6.92 -17.39
CA MET A 192 -9.42 8.32 -17.01
C MET A 192 -8.61 9.11 -18.03
N ALA A 193 -7.55 8.54 -18.57
CA ALA A 193 -6.67 9.18 -19.53
C ALA A 193 -7.18 9.07 -20.98
N THR A 194 -7.72 7.91 -21.38
CA THR A 194 -8.06 7.62 -22.80
C THR A 194 -9.52 7.89 -23.14
N LYS A 195 -10.43 7.86 -22.14
CA LYS A 195 -11.87 8.08 -22.29
C LYS A 195 -12.41 9.00 -21.17
N PRO A 196 -11.96 10.26 -21.11
CA PRO A 196 -12.33 11.18 -20.04
C PRO A 196 -13.85 11.44 -19.96
N GLU A 197 -14.60 11.18 -21.04
CA GLU A 197 -16.05 11.26 -21.06
C GLU A 197 -16.75 10.25 -20.13
N VAL A 198 -16.07 9.18 -19.70
CA VAL A 198 -16.57 8.23 -18.66
C VAL A 198 -16.67 8.91 -17.30
N GLY A 199 -15.90 10.00 -17.10
CA GLY A 199 -16.02 10.86 -15.92
C GLY A 199 -15.49 10.26 -14.61
N ILE A 200 -14.59 9.28 -14.68
CA ILE A 200 -13.94 8.71 -13.49
C ILE A 200 -13.03 9.77 -12.86
N LYS A 201 -13.17 10.03 -11.56
CA LYS A 201 -12.36 10.98 -10.79
C LYS A 201 -11.42 10.29 -9.81
N ASP A 202 -11.84 9.13 -9.28
CA ASP A 202 -11.09 8.29 -8.36
C ASP A 202 -11.18 6.85 -8.86
N PRO A 203 -10.06 6.17 -9.15
CA PRO A 203 -10.05 4.82 -9.71
C PRO A 203 -10.63 3.75 -8.76
N TYR A 204 -10.79 4.06 -7.47
CA TYR A 204 -11.37 3.15 -6.47
C TYR A 204 -12.84 3.46 -6.16
N GLN A 205 -13.42 4.48 -6.79
CA GLN A 205 -14.81 4.92 -6.58
C GLN A 205 -15.55 4.96 -7.91
N LEU A 206 -16.01 3.79 -8.36
CA LEU A 206 -16.62 3.62 -9.67
C LEU A 206 -18.12 3.38 -9.51
N ASN A 207 -18.95 4.23 -10.12
CA ASN A 207 -20.38 3.98 -10.25
C ASN A 207 -20.66 2.84 -11.26
N ASP A 208 -21.93 2.47 -11.43
CA ASP A 208 -22.33 1.34 -12.30
C ASP A 208 -21.77 1.45 -13.72
N GLU A 209 -21.83 2.63 -14.35
CA GLU A 209 -21.38 2.85 -15.74
C GLU A 209 -19.85 2.82 -15.84
N GLN A 210 -19.16 3.46 -14.90
CA GLN A 210 -17.70 3.51 -14.82
C GLN A 210 -17.12 2.13 -14.56
N PHE A 211 -17.72 1.40 -13.62
CA PHE A 211 -17.34 0.02 -13.30
C PHE A 211 -17.54 -0.92 -14.48
N ALA A 212 -18.70 -0.85 -15.17
CA ALA A 212 -18.96 -1.64 -16.35
C ALA A 212 -17.96 -1.34 -17.49
N ALA A 213 -17.53 -0.07 -17.65
CA ALA A 213 -16.51 0.29 -18.62
C ALA A 213 -15.13 -0.32 -18.27
N ALA A 214 -14.75 -0.31 -16.99
CA ALA A 214 -13.51 -0.92 -16.52
C ALA A 214 -13.52 -2.46 -16.71
N ILE A 215 -14.63 -3.13 -16.39
CA ILE A 215 -14.78 -4.57 -16.60
C ILE A 215 -14.72 -4.93 -18.09
N ALA A 216 -15.37 -4.15 -18.97
CA ALA A 216 -15.32 -4.39 -20.40
C ALA A 216 -13.88 -4.29 -20.97
N LEU A 217 -13.07 -3.38 -20.44
CA LEU A 217 -11.65 -3.26 -20.79
C LEU A 217 -10.84 -4.49 -20.33
N LEU A 218 -11.11 -4.98 -19.12
CA LEU A 218 -10.49 -6.20 -18.58
C LEU A 218 -10.90 -7.45 -19.34
N GLU A 219 -12.17 -7.55 -19.77
CA GLU A 219 -12.64 -8.65 -20.63
C GLU A 219 -11.90 -8.67 -21.97
N MET A 220 -11.73 -7.51 -22.60
CA MET A 220 -10.92 -7.39 -23.82
C MET A 220 -9.47 -7.82 -23.59
N GLN A 221 -8.86 -7.42 -22.48
CA GLN A 221 -7.48 -7.81 -22.11
C GLN A 221 -7.38 -9.33 -21.90
N ARG A 222 -8.33 -9.93 -21.17
CA ARG A 222 -8.44 -11.40 -21.03
C ARG A 222 -8.55 -12.10 -22.37
N ASP A 223 -9.41 -11.60 -23.26
CA ASP A 223 -9.65 -12.18 -24.58
C ASP A 223 -8.41 -12.07 -25.50
N ASN A 224 -7.56 -11.09 -25.26
CA ASN A 224 -6.21 -11.00 -25.84
C ASN A 224 -5.21 -12.00 -25.22
N GLY A 225 -5.65 -12.83 -24.26
CA GLY A 225 -4.84 -13.87 -23.64
C GLY A 225 -3.87 -13.35 -22.56
N ALA A 226 -4.30 -12.36 -21.78
CA ALA A 226 -3.54 -11.92 -20.63
C ALA A 226 -3.30 -13.07 -19.63
N VAL A 227 -2.06 -13.16 -19.12
CA VAL A 227 -1.64 -14.15 -18.14
C VAL A 227 -1.55 -13.47 -16.78
N TYR A 228 -2.23 -14.04 -15.81
CA TYR A 228 -2.36 -13.47 -14.46
C TYR A 228 -1.32 -14.07 -13.53
N TRP A 229 -0.57 -13.21 -12.84
CA TRP A 229 0.44 -13.63 -11.86
C TRP A 229 -0.03 -13.30 -10.42
N GLY A 230 0.08 -14.28 -9.54
CA GLY A 230 -0.23 -14.11 -8.11
C GLY A 230 1.00 -13.94 -7.24
N THR A 231 2.19 -14.38 -7.73
CA THR A 231 3.46 -14.22 -7.02
C THR A 231 4.52 -13.56 -7.91
N ALA A 232 5.42 -12.79 -7.30
CA ALA A 232 6.54 -12.18 -8.02
C ALA A 232 7.41 -13.23 -8.73
N ALA A 233 7.64 -14.39 -8.09
CA ALA A 233 8.46 -15.47 -8.62
C ALA A 233 7.89 -16.06 -9.93
N ASP A 234 6.56 -16.21 -10.03
CA ASP A 234 5.90 -16.72 -11.24
C ASP A 234 6.11 -15.76 -12.43
N GLN A 235 5.96 -14.45 -12.18
CA GLN A 235 6.18 -13.44 -13.20
C GLN A 235 7.65 -13.39 -13.63
N ILE A 236 8.60 -13.39 -12.71
CA ILE A 236 10.04 -13.41 -13.00
C ILE A 236 10.37 -14.61 -13.88
N THR A 237 9.90 -15.80 -13.54
CA THR A 237 10.14 -17.02 -14.32
C THR A 237 9.61 -16.90 -15.75
N SER A 238 8.39 -16.38 -15.91
CA SER A 238 7.71 -16.28 -17.22
C SER A 238 8.36 -15.21 -18.13
N PHE A 239 8.87 -14.11 -17.55
CA PHE A 239 9.64 -13.13 -18.32
C PHE A 239 11.05 -13.64 -18.65
N ALA A 240 11.69 -14.36 -17.74
CA ALA A 240 13.01 -14.95 -17.97
C ALA A 240 12.98 -15.99 -19.09
N SER A 241 11.91 -16.78 -19.22
CA SER A 241 11.73 -17.74 -20.33
C SER A 241 11.35 -17.07 -21.65
N GLY A 242 10.86 -15.83 -21.62
CA GLY A 242 10.31 -15.12 -22.79
C GLY A 242 8.88 -15.52 -23.16
N ASP A 243 8.18 -16.25 -22.29
CA ASP A 243 6.77 -16.57 -22.45
C ASP A 243 5.91 -15.31 -22.32
N LEU A 244 6.31 -14.37 -21.46
CA LEU A 244 5.71 -13.06 -21.31
C LEU A 244 6.69 -11.96 -21.73
N VAL A 245 6.18 -10.88 -22.31
CA VAL A 245 7.04 -9.83 -22.90
C VAL A 245 6.65 -8.41 -22.49
N VAL A 246 5.45 -8.19 -21.97
CA VAL A 246 4.96 -6.88 -21.52
C VAL A 246 3.92 -7.07 -20.43
N GLY A 247 3.85 -6.16 -19.47
CA GLY A 247 2.84 -6.25 -18.44
C GLY A 247 3.05 -5.32 -17.25
N THR A 248 2.11 -5.41 -16.30
CA THR A 248 2.22 -4.73 -15.02
C THR A 248 3.16 -5.50 -14.10
N THR A 249 3.98 -4.81 -13.35
CA THR A 249 4.93 -5.40 -12.40
C THR A 249 5.22 -4.45 -11.24
N TRP A 250 5.79 -4.97 -10.18
CA TRP A 250 6.49 -4.16 -9.18
C TRP A 250 7.93 -3.94 -9.64
N GLN A 251 8.55 -2.85 -9.22
CA GLN A 251 9.94 -2.56 -9.57
C GLN A 251 10.90 -3.69 -9.14
N TYR A 252 10.57 -4.39 -8.05
CA TYR A 252 11.32 -5.55 -7.56
C TYR A 252 11.55 -6.62 -8.63
N GLN A 253 10.49 -7.10 -9.34
CA GLN A 253 10.65 -8.13 -10.35
C GLN A 253 11.54 -7.67 -11.52
N ALA A 254 11.37 -6.41 -11.94
CA ALA A 254 12.19 -5.84 -12.99
C ALA A 254 13.66 -5.78 -12.59
N ASN A 255 13.97 -5.42 -11.35
CA ASN A 255 15.32 -5.37 -10.82
C ASN A 255 15.95 -6.77 -10.76
N MET A 256 15.19 -7.77 -10.30
CA MET A 256 15.64 -9.17 -10.28
C MET A 256 15.96 -9.69 -11.68
N LEU A 257 15.11 -9.37 -12.66
CA LEU A 257 15.35 -9.76 -14.06
C LEU A 257 16.56 -9.01 -14.67
N ALA A 258 16.70 -7.72 -14.40
CA ALA A 258 17.79 -6.90 -14.90
C ALA A 258 19.17 -7.31 -14.32
N ALA A 259 19.20 -7.96 -13.16
CA ALA A 259 20.41 -8.52 -12.57
C ALA A 259 20.99 -9.67 -13.41
N GLU A 260 20.16 -10.33 -14.25
CA GLU A 260 20.58 -11.39 -15.14
C GLU A 260 21.03 -10.82 -16.52
N PRO A 261 22.32 -10.87 -16.90
CA PRO A 261 22.82 -10.18 -18.11
C PRO A 261 22.17 -10.61 -19.43
N ALA A 262 21.59 -11.80 -19.47
CA ALA A 262 20.92 -12.36 -20.65
C ALA A 262 19.50 -11.81 -20.83
N ILE A 263 18.88 -11.29 -19.75
CA ILE A 263 17.50 -10.81 -19.76
C ILE A 263 17.51 -9.30 -19.97
N LYS A 264 16.71 -8.84 -20.92
CA LYS A 264 16.64 -7.43 -21.30
C LYS A 264 15.24 -6.91 -21.03
N VAL A 265 15.03 -6.40 -19.82
CA VAL A 265 13.79 -5.73 -19.42
C VAL A 265 14.05 -4.28 -19.07
N GLU A 266 13.08 -3.45 -19.33
CA GLU A 266 13.02 -2.06 -18.88
C GLU A 266 11.64 -1.79 -18.26
N THR A 267 11.53 -0.74 -17.47
CA THR A 267 10.29 -0.29 -16.85
C THR A 267 10.05 1.19 -17.10
N THR A 268 8.79 1.57 -17.07
CA THR A 268 8.37 2.97 -17.04
C THR A 268 7.12 3.15 -16.19
N LEU A 269 6.98 4.33 -15.60
CA LEU A 269 5.69 4.81 -15.12
C LEU A 269 4.99 5.47 -16.31
N PRO A 270 3.90 4.90 -16.85
CA PRO A 270 3.21 5.45 -18.01
C PRO A 270 2.68 6.86 -17.79
N ALA A 271 2.41 7.58 -18.88
CA ALA A 271 1.95 8.97 -18.84
C ALA A 271 0.62 9.14 -18.10
N GLU A 272 -0.24 8.13 -18.13
CA GLU A 272 -1.54 8.07 -17.46
C GLU A 272 -1.40 7.99 -15.92
N GLY A 273 -0.20 7.67 -15.43
CA GLY A 273 0.01 7.29 -14.04
C GLY A 273 -0.23 5.81 -13.81
N SER A 274 -0.30 5.40 -12.56
CA SER A 274 -0.41 4.00 -12.17
C SER A 274 -1.07 3.85 -10.82
N THR A 275 -1.47 2.63 -10.48
CA THR A 275 -1.70 2.23 -9.09
C THR A 275 -0.37 2.00 -8.38
N GLY A 276 -0.41 1.94 -7.05
CA GLY A 276 0.75 1.62 -6.23
C GLY A 276 0.34 1.30 -4.80
N TRP A 277 1.31 0.98 -3.97
CA TRP A 277 1.06 0.67 -2.57
C TRP A 277 1.92 1.51 -1.62
N SER A 278 1.43 1.68 -0.41
CA SER A 278 2.19 2.15 0.73
C SER A 278 1.63 1.44 1.95
N ASP A 279 2.25 0.32 2.31
CA ASP A 279 1.79 -0.49 3.41
C ASP A 279 1.94 0.25 4.73
N THR A 280 0.98 0.04 5.63
CA THR A 280 0.85 0.83 6.85
C THR A 280 0.89 -0.08 8.07
N TRP A 281 1.82 0.15 8.99
CA TRP A 281 1.83 -0.45 10.31
C TRP A 281 0.69 0.14 11.14
N MET A 282 -0.25 -0.69 11.53
CA MET A 282 -1.46 -0.30 12.26
C MET A 282 -1.59 -1.09 13.56
N MET A 283 -2.08 -0.45 14.61
CA MET A 283 -2.33 -1.07 15.92
C MET A 283 -3.79 -1.51 16.02
N ALA A 284 -4.02 -2.74 16.47
CA ALA A 284 -5.36 -3.21 16.80
C ALA A 284 -5.98 -2.37 17.92
N THR A 285 -7.28 -2.05 17.83
CA THR A 285 -7.99 -1.28 18.87
C THR A 285 -7.93 -1.95 20.25
N LYS A 286 -7.78 -3.28 20.29
CA LYS A 286 -7.69 -4.10 21.50
C LYS A 286 -6.32 -4.74 21.69
N ALA A 287 -5.25 -4.11 21.16
CA ALA A 287 -3.90 -4.62 21.32
C ALA A 287 -3.57 -4.92 22.79
N ALA A 288 -3.04 -6.10 23.05
CA ALA A 288 -2.59 -6.49 24.39
C ALA A 288 -1.25 -5.82 24.76
N HIS A 289 -0.46 -5.43 23.75
CA HIS A 289 0.86 -4.88 23.90
C HIS A 289 1.02 -3.53 23.16
N PRO A 290 0.22 -2.50 23.51
CA PRO A 290 0.19 -1.25 22.77
C PRO A 290 1.49 -0.45 22.85
N ASN A 291 2.25 -0.51 23.97
CA ASN A 291 3.55 0.16 24.05
C ASN A 291 4.56 -0.51 23.13
N CYS A 292 4.64 -1.84 23.08
CA CYS A 292 5.48 -2.56 22.13
C CYS A 292 5.12 -2.23 20.67
N MET A 293 3.82 -2.06 20.35
CA MET A 293 3.40 -1.68 19.00
C MET A 293 3.83 -0.26 18.62
N TYR A 294 3.74 0.71 19.55
CA TYR A 294 4.25 2.07 19.32
C TYR A 294 5.77 2.09 19.16
N LEU A 295 6.51 1.34 20.00
CA LEU A 295 7.96 1.20 19.86
C LEU A 295 8.34 0.58 18.52
N TRP A 296 7.58 -0.44 18.05
CA TRP A 296 7.78 -1.06 16.74
C TRP A 296 7.56 -0.06 15.60
N MET A 297 6.46 0.68 15.63
CA MET A 297 6.17 1.68 14.60
C MET A 297 7.27 2.74 14.53
N ASP A 298 7.78 3.22 15.68
CA ASP A 298 8.87 4.20 15.67
C ASP A 298 10.18 3.59 15.15
N HIS A 299 10.48 2.35 15.54
CA HIS A 299 11.64 1.59 15.07
C HIS A 299 11.61 1.39 13.55
N MET A 300 10.48 0.97 12.98
CA MET A 300 10.34 0.74 11.53
C MET A 300 10.47 2.01 10.69
N MET A 301 10.28 3.18 11.27
CA MET A 301 10.57 4.48 10.62
C MET A 301 11.98 5.00 10.90
N SER A 302 12.80 4.32 11.71
CA SER A 302 14.21 4.69 11.91
C SER A 302 15.00 4.55 10.62
N ALA A 303 16.08 5.31 10.48
CA ALA A 303 16.89 5.28 9.26
C ALA A 303 17.42 3.87 8.94
N GLN A 304 17.92 3.16 9.95
CA GLN A 304 18.55 1.85 9.75
C GLN A 304 17.51 0.76 9.48
N ALA A 305 16.51 0.59 10.35
CA ALA A 305 15.51 -0.48 10.18
C ALA A 305 14.69 -0.30 8.90
N ASN A 306 14.32 0.95 8.57
CA ASN A 306 13.60 1.21 7.34
C ASN A 306 14.47 0.97 6.09
N ALA A 307 15.76 1.32 6.12
CA ALA A 307 16.67 1.01 5.02
C ALA A 307 16.83 -0.50 4.82
N GLU A 308 17.07 -1.25 5.90
CA GLU A 308 17.20 -2.70 5.82
C GLU A 308 15.93 -3.34 5.26
N ALA A 309 14.76 -2.98 5.80
CA ALA A 309 13.48 -3.54 5.37
C ALA A 309 13.17 -3.21 3.91
N THR A 310 13.37 -1.96 3.48
CA THR A 310 13.03 -1.54 2.11
C THR A 310 14.03 -2.03 1.06
N VAL A 311 15.31 -2.17 1.42
CA VAL A 311 16.29 -2.82 0.53
C VAL A 311 16.02 -4.31 0.41
N TRP A 312 15.73 -4.98 1.53
CA TRP A 312 15.40 -6.41 1.53
C TRP A 312 14.17 -6.73 0.69
N PHE A 313 13.09 -5.98 0.88
CA PHE A 313 11.83 -6.21 0.18
C PHE A 313 11.85 -5.67 -1.26
N GLY A 314 12.61 -4.62 -1.54
CA GLY A 314 12.69 -3.98 -2.86
C GLY A 314 11.61 -2.91 -3.06
N GLU A 315 11.62 -1.88 -2.23
CA GLU A 315 10.70 -0.74 -2.28
C GLU A 315 11.37 0.58 -1.86
N ALA A 316 10.67 1.70 -2.06
CA ALA A 316 11.18 3.01 -1.70
C ALA A 316 11.10 3.24 -0.17
N PRO A 317 12.22 3.67 0.49
CA PRO A 317 12.22 4.08 1.89
C PRO A 317 11.29 5.25 2.20
N THR A 318 10.93 5.39 3.48
CA THR A 318 9.97 6.39 3.95
C THR A 318 10.56 7.76 4.23
N SER A 319 11.89 7.91 4.25
CA SER A 319 12.56 9.16 4.63
C SER A 319 13.91 9.33 3.93
N ALA A 320 14.39 10.58 3.89
CA ALA A 320 15.72 10.89 3.35
C ALA A 320 16.84 10.21 4.16
N ALA A 321 16.69 10.09 5.49
CA ALA A 321 17.66 9.43 6.35
C ALA A 321 17.72 7.91 6.08
N ALA A 322 16.56 7.29 5.85
CA ALA A 322 16.49 5.88 5.44
C ALA A 322 17.08 5.67 4.04
N CYS A 323 16.89 6.63 3.13
CA CYS A 323 17.57 6.61 1.82
C CYS A 323 19.10 6.65 1.97
N GLU A 324 19.63 7.53 2.80
CA GLU A 324 21.08 7.59 3.03
C GLU A 324 21.63 6.25 3.58
N ALA A 325 20.90 5.62 4.49
CA ALA A 325 21.27 4.32 5.03
C ALA A 325 21.14 3.19 3.98
N ALA A 326 20.08 3.22 3.13
CA ALA A 326 19.85 2.25 2.07
C ALA A 326 20.97 2.27 1.00
N GLU A 327 21.51 3.46 0.68
CA GLU A 327 22.64 3.59 -0.26
C GLU A 327 23.91 2.87 0.24
N ALA A 328 24.08 2.72 1.57
CA ALA A 328 25.17 1.95 2.13
C ALA A 328 25.00 0.44 1.99
N LEU A 329 23.76 -0.04 1.96
CA LEU A 329 23.39 -1.46 1.77
C LEU A 329 23.32 -1.84 0.30
N SER A 330 22.72 -0.98 -0.51
CA SER A 330 22.49 -1.20 -1.95
C SER A 330 22.68 0.13 -2.71
N PRO A 331 23.88 0.40 -3.23
CA PRO A 331 24.14 1.63 -3.97
C PRO A 331 23.19 1.82 -5.16
N GLY A 332 22.57 2.99 -5.26
CA GLY A 332 21.57 3.33 -6.27
C GLY A 332 20.13 2.95 -5.91
N HIS A 333 19.89 2.39 -4.73
CA HIS A 333 18.56 1.92 -4.32
C HIS A 333 17.51 3.04 -4.40
N CYS A 334 17.78 4.19 -3.82
CA CYS A 334 16.80 5.28 -3.77
C CYS A 334 16.51 5.90 -5.13
N GLU A 335 17.46 5.94 -6.03
CA GLU A 335 17.25 6.35 -7.44
C GLU A 335 16.40 5.30 -8.17
N GLN A 336 16.71 4.03 -8.00
CA GLN A 336 16.04 2.89 -8.64
C GLN A 336 14.55 2.80 -8.24
N PHE A 337 14.23 3.13 -7.00
CA PHE A 337 12.85 3.11 -6.47
C PHE A 337 12.21 4.51 -6.41
N HIS A 338 12.82 5.52 -7.00
CA HIS A 338 12.30 6.91 -7.02
C HIS A 338 11.99 7.49 -5.64
N ALA A 339 12.68 7.04 -4.58
CA ALA A 339 12.30 7.29 -3.20
C ALA A 339 12.16 8.77 -2.82
N THR A 340 12.99 9.64 -3.41
CA THR A 340 12.99 11.09 -3.16
C THR A 340 12.28 11.91 -4.25
N ASP A 341 11.68 11.25 -5.24
CA ASP A 341 10.96 11.91 -6.35
C ASP A 341 9.46 11.96 -6.07
N GLU A 342 9.03 13.00 -5.34
CA GLU A 342 7.61 13.19 -5.05
C GLU A 342 6.78 13.41 -6.32
N ALA A 343 7.35 14.04 -7.38
CA ALA A 343 6.65 14.25 -8.65
C ALA A 343 6.38 12.92 -9.40
N TYR A 344 7.22 11.90 -9.18
CA TYR A 344 6.95 10.54 -9.65
C TYR A 344 5.71 9.97 -8.93
N PHE A 345 5.69 10.07 -7.60
CA PHE A 345 4.60 9.52 -6.79
C PHE A 345 3.30 10.34 -6.84
N ASP A 346 3.32 11.59 -7.29
CA ASP A 346 2.11 12.36 -7.57
C ASP A 346 1.24 11.74 -8.70
N LYS A 347 1.83 10.85 -9.50
CA LYS A 347 1.13 10.09 -10.55
C LYS A 347 0.68 8.72 -10.08
N VAL A 348 0.92 8.36 -8.81
CA VAL A 348 0.61 7.04 -8.26
C VAL A 348 -0.63 7.13 -7.39
N TRP A 349 -1.64 6.37 -7.76
CA TRP A 349 -2.86 6.16 -6.97
C TRP A 349 -2.62 5.01 -6.01
N TYR A 350 -2.38 5.33 -4.74
CA TYR A 350 -2.17 4.28 -3.73
C TYR A 350 -3.43 3.44 -3.56
N TRP A 351 -3.25 2.13 -3.45
CA TRP A 351 -4.35 1.19 -3.23
C TRP A 351 -5.25 1.65 -2.09
N SER A 352 -6.54 1.57 -2.34
CA SER A 352 -7.59 1.94 -1.38
C SER A 352 -8.74 0.96 -1.52
N THR A 353 -9.47 0.72 -0.44
CA THR A 353 -10.65 -0.15 -0.47
C THR A 353 -11.77 0.53 -1.27
N PRO A 354 -12.32 -0.09 -2.32
CA PRO A 354 -13.53 0.39 -2.97
C PRO A 354 -14.70 0.49 -1.98
N GLN A 355 -15.43 1.58 -2.03
CA GLN A 355 -16.51 1.89 -1.10
C GLN A 355 -17.81 2.16 -1.86
N ALA A 356 -18.96 1.81 -1.25
CA ALA A 356 -20.29 2.10 -1.80
C ALA A 356 -20.60 3.61 -1.84
N ASP A 357 -20.02 4.36 -0.91
CA ASP A 357 -20.17 5.81 -0.87
C ASP A 357 -19.19 6.45 -1.84
N CYS A 358 -19.67 6.98 -2.94
CA CYS A 358 -18.85 7.79 -3.84
C CYS A 358 -18.51 9.13 -3.19
N ALA A 359 -17.29 9.63 -3.40
CA ALA A 359 -16.92 11.00 -3.01
C ALA A 359 -17.47 12.07 -3.98
N ASP A 360 -18.50 11.74 -4.75
CA ASP A 360 -19.16 12.69 -5.65
C ASP A 360 -20.09 13.61 -4.86
N ASP A 361 -20.22 14.88 -5.36
CA ASP A 361 -21.12 15.89 -4.80
C ASP A 361 -22.61 15.50 -4.90
N ASP A 362 -22.94 14.41 -5.60
CA ASP A 362 -24.30 13.89 -5.72
C ASP A 362 -24.51 12.69 -4.79
N ALA A 363 -25.15 12.95 -3.64
CA ALA A 363 -25.50 11.95 -2.64
C ALA A 363 -26.44 10.84 -3.15
N ALA A 364 -26.92 10.89 -4.40
CA ALA A 364 -27.70 9.84 -5.05
C ALA A 364 -26.83 8.83 -5.82
N THR A 365 -25.55 9.12 -6.02
CA THR A 365 -24.65 8.23 -6.75
C THR A 365 -24.06 7.20 -5.78
N THR A 366 -24.19 5.92 -6.12
CA THR A 366 -23.54 4.80 -5.40
C THR A 366 -22.42 4.22 -6.24
N CYS A 367 -21.32 3.87 -5.58
CA CYS A 367 -20.17 3.19 -6.17
C CYS A 367 -20.21 1.69 -5.87
N LYS A 368 -19.43 0.93 -6.62
CA LYS A 368 -19.21 -0.49 -6.36
C LYS A 368 -18.24 -0.64 -5.19
N ASP A 369 -18.66 -1.38 -4.18
CA ASP A 369 -17.84 -1.71 -3.02
C ASP A 369 -16.88 -2.87 -3.29
N GLN A 370 -16.06 -3.20 -2.29
CA GLN A 370 -15.08 -4.27 -2.36
C GLN A 370 -15.71 -5.63 -2.72
N ASP A 371 -16.88 -5.95 -2.21
CA ASP A 371 -17.52 -7.23 -2.46
C ASP A 371 -17.95 -7.33 -3.94
N ALA A 372 -18.47 -6.26 -4.51
CA ALA A 372 -18.79 -6.18 -5.94
C ALA A 372 -17.53 -6.31 -6.83
N TRP A 373 -16.40 -5.74 -6.40
CA TRP A 373 -15.14 -5.88 -7.13
C TRP A 373 -14.61 -7.32 -7.10
N VAL A 374 -14.66 -7.98 -5.95
CA VAL A 374 -14.25 -9.40 -5.80
C VAL A 374 -15.16 -10.31 -6.64
N GLU A 375 -16.47 -10.09 -6.63
CA GLU A 375 -17.41 -10.87 -7.43
C GLU A 375 -17.14 -10.73 -8.93
N ALA A 376 -16.95 -9.49 -9.41
CA ALA A 376 -16.65 -9.23 -10.81
C ALA A 376 -15.30 -9.83 -11.24
N TRP A 377 -14.28 -9.71 -10.41
CA TRP A 377 -12.97 -10.32 -10.66
C TRP A 377 -13.06 -11.85 -10.74
N THR A 378 -13.76 -12.48 -9.80
CA THR A 378 -13.98 -13.91 -9.79
C THR A 378 -14.70 -14.38 -11.05
N THR A 379 -15.70 -13.62 -11.50
CA THR A 379 -16.42 -13.89 -12.74
C THR A 379 -15.51 -13.74 -13.97
N LEU A 380 -14.72 -12.67 -14.02
CA LEU A 380 -13.76 -12.43 -15.09
C LEU A 380 -12.75 -13.58 -15.23
N ARG A 381 -12.25 -14.08 -14.10
CA ARG A 381 -11.23 -15.14 -14.01
C ARG A 381 -11.83 -16.55 -14.26
N GLY A 382 -13.10 -16.75 -13.96
CA GLY A 382 -13.80 -18.03 -14.08
C GLY A 382 -14.33 -18.34 -15.50
N ASN A 383 -14.38 -17.36 -16.38
CA ASN A 383 -14.76 -17.48 -17.78
C ASN A 383 -13.50 -17.54 -18.65
#